data_08a77179dc73e63e3a46750f65559c16
#
_entry.id   08a77179dc73e63e3a46750f65559c16
#
_cell.length_a   1.000
_cell.length_b   1.000
_cell.length_c   1.000
_cell.angle_alpha   90.00
_cell.angle_beta   90.00
_cell.angle_gamma   90.00
#
_symmetry.space_group_name_H-M   'P 1'
#
loop_
_entity.id
_entity.type
_entity.pdbx_description
1 polymer ?
#
loop_
_entity_poly.entity_id
_entity_poly.type
_entity_poly.pdbx_seq_one_letter_code
_entity_poly.pdbx_strand_id
1 'polypeptide(L)'
;MKKEIIDVPGVSNHLKKEGIPLSAVVRAGGFVFVSGLPPVNRRTGKIPLVNVRQQTRMVLDNMTVCVKAAGSSMDRVVKCTVYITNAAYFDEVNDVYRKYFGRNPPARVFVNVGSWPKKFDVEIDCIAVI
;
A
#
# COMPACT_ATOMS: atom_id res chain seq x y z
N MET A 1 -2.04 -8.98 24.23
CA MET A 1 -1.09 -8.57 23.17
C MET A 1 -1.35 -7.13 22.78
N LYS A 2 -0.32 -6.34 22.76
CA LYS A 2 -0.46 -4.90 22.47
C LYS A 2 -0.46 -4.59 20.98
N LYS A 3 -1.33 -3.68 20.59
CA LYS A 3 -1.30 -3.02 19.29
C LYS A 3 -0.38 -1.79 19.38
N GLU A 4 0.56 -1.68 18.44
CA GLU A 4 1.47 -0.54 18.35
C GLU A 4 1.22 0.19 17.04
N ILE A 5 0.93 1.48 17.12
CA ILE A 5 0.74 2.33 15.93
C ILE A 5 2.10 2.88 15.51
N ILE A 6 2.47 2.66 14.26
CA ILE A 6 3.75 3.11 13.71
C ILE A 6 3.55 4.40 12.92
N ASP A 7 4.29 5.42 13.31
CA ASP A 7 4.33 6.67 12.55
C ASP A 7 5.22 6.50 11.32
N VAL A 8 4.70 6.83 10.15
CA VAL A 8 5.42 6.71 8.88
C VAL A 8 5.55 8.09 8.26
N PRO A 9 6.74 8.71 8.32
CA PRO A 9 6.95 10.04 7.72
C PRO A 9 6.55 10.07 6.24
N GLY A 10 5.81 11.09 5.85
CA GLY A 10 5.30 11.22 4.49
C GLY A 10 4.02 10.45 4.20
N VAL A 11 3.55 9.63 5.16
CA VAL A 11 2.28 8.90 5.04
C VAL A 11 1.35 9.30 6.18
N SER A 12 1.77 9.06 7.43
CA SER A 12 0.92 9.30 8.61
C SER A 12 0.54 10.77 8.79
N ASN A 13 1.45 11.69 8.52
CA ASN A 13 1.18 13.13 8.66
C ASN A 13 0.10 13.62 7.71
N HIS A 14 0.04 13.10 6.48
CA HIS A 14 -1.01 13.48 5.53
C HIS A 14 -2.38 12.95 5.96
N LEU A 15 -2.43 11.73 6.49
CA LEU A 15 -3.66 11.16 7.02
C LEU A 15 -4.22 11.97 8.18
N LYS A 16 -3.36 12.39 9.10
CA LYS A 16 -3.74 13.25 10.23
C LYS A 16 -4.26 14.60 9.77
N LYS A 17 -3.59 15.21 8.82
CA LYS A 17 -3.98 16.52 8.26
C LYS A 17 -5.36 16.47 7.62
N GLU A 18 -5.69 15.38 6.94
CA GLU A 18 -6.98 15.20 6.29
C GLU A 18 -8.07 14.67 7.24
N GLY A 19 -7.71 14.35 8.47
CA GLY A 19 -8.65 13.83 9.47
C GLY A 19 -9.19 12.43 9.16
N ILE A 20 -8.44 11.63 8.40
CA ILE A 20 -8.86 10.28 8.05
C ILE A 20 -8.65 9.35 9.24
N PRO A 21 -9.70 8.66 9.74
CA PRO A 21 -9.61 7.84 10.95
C PRO A 21 -9.00 6.47 10.70
N LEU A 22 -7.73 6.43 10.32
CA LEU A 22 -6.97 5.20 10.15
C LEU A 22 -5.50 5.42 10.51
N SER A 23 -4.84 4.35 10.91
CA SER A 23 -3.39 4.30 11.09
C SER A 23 -2.78 3.69 9.84
N ALA A 24 -1.71 4.29 9.32
CA ALA A 24 -1.04 3.76 8.14
C ALA A 24 -0.51 2.35 8.39
N VAL A 25 0.08 2.13 9.57
CA VAL A 25 0.71 0.87 9.95
C VAL A 25 0.42 0.54 11.40
N VAL A 26 0.10 -0.73 11.66
CA VAL A 26 -0.08 -1.27 13.01
C VAL A 26 0.78 -2.52 13.15
N ARG A 27 1.52 -2.64 14.27
CA ARG A 27 2.24 -3.85 14.65
C ARG A 27 1.50 -4.56 15.77
N ALA A 28 1.39 -5.86 15.67
CA ALA A 28 0.85 -6.70 16.72
C ALA A 28 1.29 -8.16 16.54
N GLY A 29 1.77 -8.80 17.60
CA GLY A 29 2.05 -10.23 17.60
C GLY A 29 3.04 -10.74 16.57
N GLY A 30 4.07 -9.94 16.25
CA GLY A 30 5.04 -10.31 15.20
C GLY A 30 4.55 -10.03 13.78
N PHE A 31 3.38 -9.41 13.64
CA PHE A 31 2.81 -9.02 12.34
C PHE A 31 2.81 -7.51 12.18
N VAL A 32 2.89 -7.11 10.92
CA VAL A 32 2.75 -5.72 10.48
C VAL A 32 1.54 -5.66 9.55
N PHE A 33 0.61 -4.78 9.88
CA PHE A 33 -0.60 -4.55 9.09
C PHE A 33 -0.49 -3.17 8.44
N VAL A 34 -0.48 -3.12 7.12
CA VAL A 34 -0.42 -1.87 6.37
C VAL A 34 -1.78 -1.60 5.77
N SER A 35 -2.32 -0.42 6.04
CA SER A 35 -3.60 0.02 5.49
C SER A 35 -3.55 0.09 3.97
N GLY A 36 -4.70 0.08 3.33
CA GLY A 36 -4.81 0.30 1.90
C GLY A 36 -4.13 1.61 1.51
N LEU A 37 -3.14 1.52 0.64
CA LEU A 37 -2.33 2.66 0.23
C LEU A 37 -2.72 3.11 -1.17
N PRO A 38 -3.23 4.36 -1.30
CA PRO A 38 -3.42 4.98 -2.61
C PRO A 38 -2.11 5.51 -3.18
N PRO A 39 -2.07 5.93 -4.46
CA PRO A 39 -0.86 6.45 -5.07
C PRO A 39 -0.56 7.89 -4.66
N VAL A 40 -0.31 8.10 -3.39
CA VAL A 40 0.00 9.42 -2.82
C VAL A 40 1.46 9.76 -3.01
N ASN A 41 1.73 10.99 -3.43
CA ASN A 41 3.06 11.55 -3.37
C ASN A 41 3.37 11.89 -1.91
N ARG A 42 4.36 11.22 -1.30
CA ARG A 42 4.69 11.39 0.13
C ARG A 42 5.15 12.80 0.49
N ARG A 43 5.76 13.51 -0.45
CA ARG A 43 6.24 14.87 -0.23
C ARG A 43 5.09 15.89 -0.17
N THR A 44 4.11 15.76 -1.05
CA THR A 44 3.01 16.74 -1.20
C THR A 44 1.72 16.31 -0.53
N GLY A 45 1.52 15.00 -0.32
CA GLY A 45 0.25 14.43 0.16
C GLY A 45 -0.82 14.37 -0.91
N LYS A 46 -0.49 14.67 -2.16
CA LYS A 46 -1.45 14.69 -3.27
C LYS A 46 -1.36 13.43 -4.11
N ILE A 47 -2.46 13.10 -4.77
CA ILE A 47 -2.55 11.99 -5.73
C ILE A 47 -2.48 12.59 -7.13
N PRO A 48 -1.37 12.39 -7.87
CA PRO A 48 -1.24 12.95 -9.20
C PRO A 48 -2.08 12.20 -10.24
N LEU A 49 -2.43 12.86 -11.32
CA LEU A 49 -3.10 12.24 -12.45
C LEU A 49 -2.05 11.56 -13.34
N VAL A 50 -1.80 10.30 -13.07
CA VAL A 50 -0.82 9.49 -13.80
C VAL A 50 -1.46 8.16 -14.20
N ASN A 51 -0.80 7.41 -15.10
CA ASN A 51 -1.33 6.12 -15.56
C ASN A 51 -1.25 5.04 -14.47
N VAL A 52 -1.91 3.92 -14.71
CA VAL A 52 -2.00 2.84 -13.71
C VAL A 52 -0.65 2.20 -13.37
N ARG A 53 0.29 2.16 -14.31
CA ARG A 53 1.65 1.66 -14.03
C ARG A 53 2.38 2.56 -13.05
N GLN A 54 2.30 3.86 -13.25
CA GLN A 54 2.91 4.85 -12.35
C GLN A 54 2.23 4.86 -10.99
N GLN A 55 0.89 4.74 -10.96
CA GLN A 55 0.13 4.61 -9.72
C GLN A 55 0.58 3.38 -8.93
N THR A 56 0.74 2.24 -9.58
CA THR A 56 1.16 1.00 -8.94
C THR A 56 2.55 1.13 -8.35
N ARG A 57 3.49 1.77 -9.06
CA ARG A 57 4.83 2.07 -8.51
C ARG A 57 4.74 2.93 -7.26
N MET A 58 3.94 3.98 -7.29
CA MET A 58 3.79 4.88 -6.14
C MET A 58 3.21 4.14 -4.93
N VAL A 59 2.20 3.32 -5.15
CA VAL A 59 1.59 2.50 -4.09
C VAL A 59 2.61 1.55 -3.47
N LEU A 60 3.37 0.84 -4.29
CA LEU A 60 4.35 -0.13 -3.80
C LEU A 60 5.60 0.53 -3.19
N ASP A 61 5.99 1.70 -3.66
CA ASP A 61 7.03 2.51 -3.01
C ASP A 61 6.56 2.96 -1.62
N ASN A 62 5.31 3.39 -1.50
CA ASN A 62 4.73 3.77 -0.21
C ASN A 62 4.65 2.57 0.74
N MET A 63 4.28 1.40 0.22
CA MET A 63 4.28 0.16 1.00
C MET A 63 5.69 -0.19 1.51
N THR A 64 6.70 -0.03 0.66
CA THR A 64 8.09 -0.26 1.04
C THR A 64 8.49 0.61 2.23
N VAL A 65 8.14 1.89 2.18
CA VAL A 65 8.41 2.82 3.29
C VAL A 65 7.66 2.40 4.55
N CYS A 66 6.40 2.00 4.42
CA CYS A 66 5.58 1.56 5.56
C CYS A 66 6.13 0.32 6.26
N VAL A 67 6.46 -0.73 5.51
CA VAL A 67 6.97 -1.97 6.13
C VAL A 67 8.34 -1.77 6.76
N LYS A 68 9.20 -0.93 6.16
CA LYS A 68 10.50 -0.58 6.75
C LYS A 68 10.35 0.20 8.05
N ALA A 69 9.45 1.16 8.10
CA ALA A 69 9.18 1.93 9.31
C ALA A 69 8.73 1.03 10.47
N ALA A 70 8.09 -0.08 10.17
CA ALA A 70 7.65 -1.06 11.16
C ALA A 70 8.70 -2.12 11.52
N GLY A 71 9.89 -2.06 10.93
CA GLY A 71 10.95 -3.04 11.18
C GLY A 71 10.85 -4.31 10.36
N SER A 72 10.09 -4.27 9.26
CA SER A 72 9.94 -5.37 8.32
C SER A 72 10.58 -5.03 6.97
N SER A 73 10.25 -5.76 5.92
CA SER A 73 10.74 -5.54 4.57
C SER A 73 9.77 -6.12 3.55
N MET A 74 9.94 -5.78 2.28
CA MET A 74 9.09 -6.32 1.21
C MET A 74 9.22 -7.85 1.10
N ASP A 75 10.39 -8.41 1.38
CA ASP A 75 10.61 -9.88 1.41
C ASP A 75 9.76 -10.58 2.46
N ARG A 76 9.32 -9.88 3.46
CA ARG A 76 8.56 -10.42 4.58
C ARG A 76 7.07 -10.15 4.48
N VAL A 77 6.62 -9.59 3.38
CA VAL A 77 5.20 -9.44 3.09
C VAL A 77 4.62 -10.82 2.78
N VAL A 78 3.59 -11.22 3.51
CA VAL A 78 2.97 -12.54 3.40
C VAL A 78 1.64 -12.52 2.68
N LYS A 79 0.96 -11.37 2.67
CA LYS A 79 -0.35 -11.22 2.03
C LYS A 79 -0.54 -9.81 1.51
N CYS A 80 -1.06 -9.69 0.28
CA CYS A 80 -1.54 -8.43 -0.28
C CYS A 80 -2.97 -8.57 -0.76
N THR A 81 -3.73 -7.47 -0.71
CA THR A 81 -4.96 -7.31 -1.47
C THR A 81 -4.78 -6.14 -2.41
N VAL A 82 -5.01 -6.36 -3.69
CA VAL A 82 -4.94 -5.34 -4.74
C VAL A 82 -6.36 -4.98 -5.15
N TYR A 83 -6.68 -3.69 -5.07
CA TYR A 83 -7.98 -3.14 -5.45
C TYR A 83 -7.78 -2.29 -6.70
N ILE A 84 -8.55 -2.55 -7.74
CA ILE A 84 -8.50 -1.78 -9.01
C ILE A 84 -9.89 -1.38 -9.45
N THR A 85 -9.99 -0.30 -10.21
CA THR A 85 -11.25 0.22 -10.73
C THR A 85 -11.64 -0.38 -12.09
N ASN A 86 -10.73 -1.05 -12.75
CA ASN A 86 -10.97 -1.64 -14.07
C ASN A 86 -10.17 -2.93 -14.21
N ALA A 87 -10.86 -4.03 -14.45
CA ALA A 87 -10.24 -5.36 -14.63
C ALA A 87 -9.22 -5.38 -15.78
N ALA A 88 -9.34 -4.48 -16.77
CA ALA A 88 -8.41 -4.37 -17.88
C ALA A 88 -6.99 -3.94 -17.44
N TYR A 89 -6.83 -3.42 -16.24
CA TYR A 89 -5.53 -3.02 -15.69
C TYR A 89 -4.70 -4.17 -15.10
N PHE A 90 -5.24 -5.37 -15.09
CA PHE A 90 -4.63 -6.55 -14.46
C PHE A 90 -3.17 -6.77 -14.90
N ASP A 91 -2.94 -6.81 -16.21
CA ASP A 91 -1.60 -7.07 -16.75
C ASP A 91 -0.60 -5.98 -16.42
N GLU A 92 -1.02 -4.70 -16.53
CA GLU A 92 -0.15 -3.56 -16.23
C GLU A 92 0.24 -3.50 -14.75
N VAL A 93 -0.71 -3.77 -13.87
CA VAL A 93 -0.44 -3.84 -12.43
C VAL A 93 0.50 -5.00 -12.11
N ASN A 94 0.27 -6.17 -12.69
CA ASN A 94 1.12 -7.34 -12.48
C ASN A 94 2.56 -7.11 -12.95
N ASP A 95 2.77 -6.43 -14.07
CA ASP A 95 4.11 -6.12 -14.58
C ASP A 95 4.93 -5.31 -13.58
N VAL A 96 4.32 -4.31 -12.95
CA VAL A 96 4.98 -3.49 -11.93
C VAL A 96 5.12 -4.28 -10.62
N TYR A 97 4.07 -4.95 -10.20
CA TYR A 97 4.01 -5.71 -8.94
C TYR A 97 5.13 -6.76 -8.85
N ARG A 98 5.37 -7.52 -9.92
CA ARG A 98 6.41 -8.56 -9.91
C ARG A 98 7.81 -8.01 -9.70
N LYS A 99 8.07 -6.76 -10.03
CA LYS A 99 9.37 -6.10 -9.81
C LYS A 99 9.67 -5.88 -8.33
N TYR A 100 8.63 -5.77 -7.50
CA TYR A 100 8.77 -5.50 -6.06
C TYR A 100 8.88 -6.77 -5.23
N PHE A 101 8.26 -7.87 -5.65
CA PHE A 101 8.18 -9.08 -4.85
C PHE A 101 9.07 -10.23 -5.35
N GLY A 102 9.62 -10.13 -6.54
CA GLY A 102 10.60 -11.07 -7.05
C GLY A 102 10.09 -12.51 -7.18
N ARG A 103 10.92 -13.46 -6.71
CA ARG A 103 10.68 -14.91 -6.90
C ARG A 103 9.62 -15.49 -5.97
N ASN A 104 9.50 -14.93 -4.79
CA ASN A 104 8.61 -15.46 -3.74
C ASN A 104 7.52 -14.45 -3.42
N PRO A 105 6.56 -14.25 -4.35
CA PRO A 105 5.50 -13.28 -4.11
C PRO A 105 4.60 -13.71 -2.95
N PRO A 106 4.00 -12.74 -2.24
CA PRO A 106 3.06 -13.05 -1.17
C PRO A 106 1.77 -13.66 -1.73
N ALA A 107 0.99 -14.28 -0.84
CA ALA A 107 -0.38 -14.63 -1.17
C ALA A 107 -1.14 -13.35 -1.55
N ARG A 108 -2.11 -13.44 -2.45
CA ARG A 108 -2.76 -12.25 -2.98
C ARG A 108 -4.23 -12.47 -3.32
N VAL A 109 -5.03 -11.43 -3.07
CA VAL A 109 -6.37 -11.28 -3.65
C VAL A 109 -6.34 -10.07 -4.58
N PHE A 110 -6.99 -10.18 -5.73
CA PHE A 110 -7.09 -9.11 -6.72
C PHE A 110 -8.58 -8.82 -6.95
N VAL A 111 -9.03 -7.61 -6.61
CA VAL A 111 -10.45 -7.27 -6.56
C VAL A 111 -10.73 -6.05 -7.42
N ASN A 112 -11.78 -6.14 -8.24
CA ASN A 112 -12.30 -4.99 -8.96
C ASN A 112 -13.32 -4.28 -8.06
N VAL A 113 -13.14 -2.97 -7.87
CA VAL A 113 -13.98 -2.12 -7.01
C VAL A 113 -14.58 -0.97 -7.81
N GLY A 114 -15.52 -0.23 -7.21
CA GLY A 114 -16.13 0.91 -7.86
C GLY A 114 -15.20 2.09 -7.99
N SER A 115 -15.15 2.92 -6.95
CA SER A 115 -14.32 4.14 -6.96
C SER A 115 -14.03 4.55 -5.52
N TRP A 116 -13.12 5.52 -5.39
CA TRP A 116 -12.80 6.15 -4.11
C TRP A 116 -13.24 7.61 -4.13
N PRO A 117 -13.30 8.27 -2.96
CA PRO A 117 -13.61 9.71 -2.92
C PRO A 117 -12.63 10.57 -3.72
N LYS A 118 -11.37 10.13 -3.88
CA LYS A 118 -10.37 10.77 -4.73
C LYS A 118 -10.18 9.94 -6.00
N LYS A 119 -9.69 10.57 -7.07
CA LYS A 119 -9.53 9.92 -8.37
C LYS A 119 -8.20 9.16 -8.45
N PHE A 120 -8.27 7.85 -8.38
CA PHE A 120 -7.15 6.94 -8.64
C PHE A 120 -7.70 5.54 -8.96
N ASP A 121 -6.85 4.66 -9.47
CA ASP A 121 -7.29 3.38 -10.04
C ASP A 121 -6.80 2.17 -9.27
N VAL A 122 -5.80 2.31 -8.39
CA VAL A 122 -5.20 1.18 -7.67
C VAL A 122 -4.91 1.55 -6.22
N GLU A 123 -5.20 0.60 -5.34
CA GLU A 123 -4.86 0.65 -3.92
C GLU A 123 -4.41 -0.74 -3.49
N ILE A 124 -3.42 -0.83 -2.61
CA ILE A 124 -2.91 -2.12 -2.14
C ILE A 124 -2.70 -2.05 -0.63
N ASP A 125 -3.17 -3.07 0.09
CA ASP A 125 -2.83 -3.29 1.49
C ASP A 125 -1.91 -4.49 1.62
N CYS A 126 -1.31 -4.67 2.78
CA CYS A 126 -0.53 -5.87 3.03
C CYS A 126 -0.44 -6.25 4.50
N ILE A 127 -0.06 -7.51 4.71
CA ILE A 127 0.37 -8.06 6.00
C ILE A 127 1.80 -8.56 5.81
N ALA A 128 2.68 -8.18 6.72
CA ALA A 128 4.05 -8.63 6.74
C ALA A 128 4.40 -9.25 8.10
N VAL A 129 5.52 -9.95 8.17
CA VAL A 129 6.08 -10.45 9.43
C VAL A 129 7.35 -9.71 9.77
N ILE A 130 7.69 -9.68 11.04
CA ILE A 130 8.91 -9.03 11.54
C ILE A 130 10.09 -9.99 11.50
#